data_d95390925f9e59109f33194811294fac
#
_entry.id   d95390925f9e59109f33194811294fac
#
_cell.length_a   1.000
_cell.length_b   1.000
_cell.length_c   1.000
_cell.angle_alpha   90.00
_cell.angle_beta   90.00
_cell.angle_gamma   90.00
#
_symmetry.space_group_name_H-M   'P 1'
#
loop_
_entity.id
_entity.type
_entity.pdbx_description
1 polymer ?
#
loop_
_entity_poly.entity_id
_entity_poly.type
_entity_poly.pdbx_seq_one_letter_code
_entity_poly.pdbx_strand_id
1 'polypeptide(L)'
;MNDQPQPESVARRPLQMRREQFTFTGTAREYFGIWIVNVLLTIVTLGIYSAWAKVRRQRYFYGNTWLAGASFDYHARPVRILIGRLIVLGVLVAYNLALQFQPVVGGLIAIALIFAAPWFIMRGLRFSARVTSYRNIRFDFTGKYGGGFLAYVLGGALVYGSGGVLAPLASQWMWGYTLDNLRYADRPVKCEPRLEKLYRQWWLPALVLVGGVILLMMGAGVIIWIFSTQLGDYFGIGQGKELSPYKFILVFYSAMIPFLILYAVAGLLYRAGTRNVALNETIIDNRHAMSSSIHRGRFAWISVTNLAATLFSLGLARPWAAIRMAHYLASVTALDTTGSLEDYVGTVKDSGTAVGAEYIDVEGFDLGF
;
A
#
# COMPACT_ATOMS: atom_id res chain seq x y z
N MET A 1 71.73 -8.66 4.07
CA MET A 1 70.58 -9.40 4.59
C MET A 1 69.58 -8.39 5.05
N ASN A 2 68.63 -8.05 4.18
CA ASN A 2 67.57 -7.09 4.45
C ASN A 2 66.27 -7.90 4.65
N ASP A 3 65.96 -8.17 5.93
CA ASP A 3 64.65 -8.68 6.29
C ASP A 3 63.65 -7.52 6.30
N GLN A 4 62.93 -7.31 5.24
CA GLN A 4 61.72 -6.50 5.26
C GLN A 4 60.54 -7.40 5.70
N PRO A 5 59.75 -6.99 6.72
CA PRO A 5 58.55 -7.71 7.08
C PRO A 5 57.55 -7.59 5.95
N GLN A 6 57.10 -8.72 5.43
CA GLN A 6 56.00 -8.77 4.45
C GLN A 6 54.71 -8.24 5.10
N PRO A 7 53.94 -7.41 4.43
CA PRO A 7 52.63 -6.98 4.96
C PRO A 7 51.72 -8.21 5.13
N GLU A 8 51.33 -8.44 6.38
CA GLU A 8 50.29 -9.45 6.69
C GLU A 8 49.12 -9.23 5.77
N SER A 9 48.81 -10.23 4.97
CA SER A 9 47.59 -10.30 4.20
C SER A 9 46.40 -10.25 5.16
N VAL A 10 45.75 -9.08 5.25
CA VAL A 10 44.48 -8.94 5.95
C VAL A 10 43.53 -9.93 5.29
N ALA A 11 43.42 -11.10 5.87
CA ALA A 11 42.46 -12.11 5.48
C ALA A 11 41.08 -11.45 5.53
N ARG A 12 40.52 -11.11 4.39
CA ARG A 12 39.14 -10.64 4.26
C ARG A 12 38.25 -11.74 4.83
N ARG A 13 37.80 -11.56 6.08
CA ARG A 13 36.79 -12.43 6.69
C ARG A 13 35.65 -12.54 5.68
N PRO A 14 35.20 -13.77 5.35
CA PRO A 14 34.04 -13.92 4.46
C PRO A 14 32.89 -13.11 5.06
N LEU A 15 32.30 -12.24 4.24
CA LEU A 15 31.17 -11.40 4.65
C LEU A 15 30.03 -12.33 5.05
N GLN A 16 29.84 -12.53 6.36
CA GLN A 16 28.77 -13.36 6.88
C GLN A 16 27.45 -12.70 6.56
N MET A 17 26.60 -13.39 5.82
CA MET A 17 25.20 -13.00 5.62
C MET A 17 24.48 -13.12 6.96
N ARG A 18 23.91 -12.04 7.45
CA ARG A 18 23.11 -12.00 8.67
C ARG A 18 21.68 -11.63 8.31
N ARG A 19 20.73 -12.44 8.80
CA ARG A 19 19.31 -12.18 8.61
C ARG A 19 18.78 -11.33 9.76
N GLU A 20 18.40 -10.10 9.47
CA GLU A 20 17.79 -9.18 10.42
C GLU A 20 16.28 -9.16 10.20
N GLN A 21 15.54 -9.68 11.15
CA GLN A 21 14.08 -9.72 11.08
C GLN A 21 13.46 -8.42 11.58
N PHE A 22 12.43 -7.94 10.90
CA PHE A 22 11.63 -6.86 11.43
C PHE A 22 10.84 -7.34 12.64
N THR A 23 10.77 -6.51 13.66
CA THR A 23 9.93 -6.73 14.83
C THR A 23 9.03 -5.53 15.07
N PHE A 24 7.85 -5.79 15.61
CA PHE A 24 6.90 -4.75 15.97
C PHE A 24 6.58 -4.88 17.47
N THR A 25 6.75 -3.80 18.23
CA THR A 25 6.62 -3.81 19.71
C THR A 25 5.35 -3.13 20.20
N GLY A 26 4.60 -2.46 19.32
CA GLY A 26 3.39 -1.72 19.69
C GLY A 26 2.27 -2.64 20.17
N THR A 27 1.49 -2.17 21.14
CA THR A 27 0.37 -2.91 21.74
C THR A 27 -0.99 -2.34 21.34
N ALA A 28 -2.03 -3.20 21.30
CA ALA A 28 -3.39 -2.77 21.00
C ALA A 28 -3.93 -1.78 22.03
N ARG A 29 -3.55 -1.94 23.31
CA ARG A 29 -4.00 -1.07 24.40
C ARG A 29 -3.47 0.36 24.26
N GLU A 30 -2.17 0.51 24.03
CA GLU A 30 -1.53 1.83 23.81
C GLU A 30 -2.12 2.50 22.58
N TYR A 31 -2.21 1.74 21.47
CA TYR A 31 -2.71 2.31 20.23
C TYR A 31 -4.20 2.65 20.32
N PHE A 32 -5.00 1.92 21.09
CA PHE A 32 -6.40 2.27 21.34
C PHE A 32 -6.54 3.64 22.00
N GLY A 33 -5.71 3.94 23.01
CA GLY A 33 -5.68 5.27 23.66
C GLY A 33 -5.37 6.40 22.67
N ILE A 34 -4.39 6.19 21.79
CA ILE A 34 -4.05 7.16 20.74
C ILE A 34 -5.21 7.30 19.74
N TRP A 35 -5.79 6.19 19.33
CA TRP A 35 -6.82 6.13 18.30
C TRP A 35 -8.12 6.80 18.75
N ILE A 36 -8.62 6.50 19.98
CA ILE A 36 -9.88 7.06 20.47
C ILE A 36 -9.82 8.58 20.60
N VAL A 37 -8.72 9.11 21.13
CA VAL A 37 -8.48 10.56 21.20
C VAL A 37 -8.46 11.19 19.80
N ASN A 38 -7.77 10.53 18.86
CA ASN A 38 -7.72 11.00 17.47
C ASN A 38 -9.11 11.01 16.81
N VAL A 39 -9.95 10.00 17.06
CA VAL A 39 -11.32 9.94 16.54
C VAL A 39 -12.17 11.06 17.12
N LEU A 40 -12.18 11.20 18.45
CA LEU A 40 -12.95 12.27 19.14
C LEU A 40 -12.55 13.66 18.65
N LEU A 41 -11.26 13.96 18.61
CA LEU A 41 -10.78 15.25 18.11
C LEU A 41 -11.09 15.47 16.63
N THR A 42 -11.06 14.40 15.80
CA THR A 42 -11.43 14.51 14.40
C THR A 42 -12.92 14.82 14.21
N ILE A 43 -13.80 14.24 15.03
CA ILE A 43 -15.24 14.49 15.02
C ILE A 43 -15.50 15.94 15.48
N VAL A 44 -14.96 16.35 16.63
CA VAL A 44 -15.17 17.69 17.19
C VAL A 44 -14.65 18.79 16.26
N THR A 45 -13.56 18.55 15.53
CA THR A 45 -12.98 19.53 14.59
C THR A 45 -13.49 19.37 13.15
N LEU A 46 -14.59 18.63 12.93
CA LEU A 46 -15.17 18.38 11.60
C LEU A 46 -14.13 17.89 10.57
N GLY A 47 -13.19 17.05 11.02
CA GLY A 47 -12.18 16.45 10.15
C GLY A 47 -10.83 17.20 10.08
N ILE A 48 -10.72 18.44 10.55
CA ILE A 48 -9.48 19.21 10.51
C ILE A 48 -8.36 18.49 11.26
N TYR A 49 -8.64 17.96 12.46
CA TYR A 49 -7.66 17.23 13.25
C TYR A 49 -7.15 15.93 12.60
N SER A 50 -7.80 15.44 11.56
CA SER A 50 -7.40 14.20 10.88
C SER A 50 -5.96 14.21 10.35
N ALA A 51 -5.38 15.40 10.06
CA ALA A 51 -3.97 15.54 9.69
C ALA A 51 -3.02 15.21 10.87
N TRP A 52 -3.34 15.72 12.07
CA TRP A 52 -2.59 15.41 13.29
C TRP A 52 -2.77 13.95 13.69
N ALA A 53 -3.98 13.43 13.57
CA ALA A 53 -4.28 12.01 13.80
C ALA A 53 -3.42 11.10 12.90
N LYS A 54 -3.25 11.45 11.60
CA LYS A 54 -2.37 10.74 10.67
C LYS A 54 -0.93 10.73 11.17
N VAL A 55 -0.38 11.89 11.57
CA VAL A 55 1.01 11.99 12.05
C VAL A 55 1.20 11.20 13.34
N ARG A 56 0.30 11.33 14.33
CA ARG A 56 0.38 10.56 15.59
C ARG A 56 0.34 9.05 15.34
N ARG A 57 -0.54 8.61 14.43
CA ARG A 57 -0.61 7.21 14.02
C ARG A 57 0.70 6.75 13.41
N GLN A 58 1.24 7.46 12.42
CA GLN A 58 2.47 7.06 11.74
C GLN A 58 3.67 7.04 12.69
N ARG A 59 3.82 8.05 13.55
CA ARG A 59 4.87 8.05 14.58
C ARG A 59 4.80 6.84 15.48
N TYR A 60 3.60 6.43 15.90
CA TYR A 60 3.42 5.23 16.71
C TYR A 60 3.87 3.97 15.97
N PHE A 61 3.41 3.77 14.72
CA PHE A 61 3.76 2.57 13.97
C PHE A 61 5.24 2.53 13.58
N TYR A 62 5.82 3.62 13.12
CA TYR A 62 7.24 3.68 12.76
C TYR A 62 8.13 3.51 14.00
N GLY A 63 7.85 4.22 15.09
CA GLY A 63 8.63 4.10 16.34
C GLY A 63 8.56 2.73 17.01
N ASN A 64 7.50 1.94 16.72
CA ASN A 64 7.37 0.56 17.19
C ASN A 64 7.82 -0.48 16.15
N THR A 65 8.28 -0.08 14.96
CA THR A 65 8.85 -0.99 13.96
C THR A 65 10.37 -0.98 14.10
N TRP A 66 10.96 -2.12 14.41
CA TRP A 66 12.38 -2.28 14.69
C TRP A 66 13.05 -3.15 13.64
N LEU A 67 14.30 -2.82 13.33
CA LEU A 67 15.21 -3.60 12.49
C LEU A 67 16.61 -3.48 13.07
N ALA A 68 17.30 -4.60 13.29
CA ALA A 68 18.67 -4.63 13.78
C ALA A 68 18.91 -3.66 14.96
N GLY A 69 18.04 -3.69 15.98
CA GLY A 69 18.18 -2.91 17.21
C GLY A 69 17.82 -1.43 17.12
N ALA A 70 17.33 -0.92 15.99
CA ALA A 70 16.88 0.45 15.84
C ALA A 70 15.45 0.54 15.29
N SER A 71 14.71 1.56 15.73
CA SER A 71 13.38 1.85 15.23
C SER A 71 13.42 2.83 14.04
N PHE A 72 12.31 2.92 13.34
CA PHE A 72 12.08 3.96 12.34
C PHE A 72 11.45 5.19 12.99
N ASP A 73 11.66 6.36 12.37
CA ASP A 73 11.08 7.62 12.81
C ASP A 73 10.25 8.27 11.70
N TYR A 74 9.26 9.08 12.10
CA TYR A 74 8.37 9.79 11.20
C TYR A 74 8.30 11.28 11.55
N HIS A 75 8.76 12.15 10.64
CA HIS A 75 9.01 13.58 10.88
C HIS A 75 8.00 14.52 10.20
N ALA A 76 6.88 14.01 9.68
CA ALA A 76 5.91 14.84 8.98
C ALA A 76 5.32 15.93 9.89
N ARG A 77 5.08 17.12 9.28
CA ARG A 77 4.37 18.24 9.90
C ARG A 77 2.89 18.14 9.55
N PRO A 78 1.96 18.09 10.54
CA PRO A 78 0.52 17.92 10.28
C PRO A 78 -0.07 19.01 9.38
N VAL A 79 0.40 20.24 9.53
CA VAL A 79 -0.10 21.40 8.75
C VAL A 79 0.11 21.21 7.25
N ARG A 80 1.26 20.65 6.81
CA ARG A 80 1.51 20.35 5.38
C ARG A 80 0.51 19.33 4.84
N ILE A 81 0.18 18.31 5.64
CA ILE A 81 -0.84 17.31 5.28
C ILE A 81 -2.22 17.96 5.19
N LEU A 82 -2.56 18.88 6.11
CA LEU A 82 -3.82 19.61 6.09
C LEU A 82 -3.96 20.46 4.82
N ILE A 83 -2.93 21.26 4.50
CA ILE A 83 -2.92 22.10 3.29
C ILE A 83 -3.15 21.22 2.04
N GLY A 84 -2.43 20.09 1.92
CA GLY A 84 -2.62 19.17 0.81
C GLY A 84 -4.05 18.65 0.70
N ARG A 85 -4.68 18.30 1.82
CA ARG A 85 -6.09 17.84 1.85
C ARG A 85 -7.06 18.95 1.45
N LEU A 86 -6.82 20.19 1.90
CA LEU A 86 -7.67 21.33 1.54
C LEU A 86 -7.60 21.63 0.04
N ILE A 87 -6.41 21.53 -0.57
CA ILE A 87 -6.25 21.68 -2.02
C ILE A 87 -7.04 20.60 -2.76
N VAL A 88 -6.88 19.33 -2.38
CA VAL A 88 -7.64 18.21 -2.98
C VAL A 88 -9.14 18.41 -2.80
N LEU A 89 -9.59 18.82 -1.60
CA LEU A 89 -10.99 19.10 -1.35
C LEU A 89 -11.51 20.22 -2.25
N GLY A 90 -10.76 21.32 -2.38
CA GLY A 90 -11.12 22.44 -3.27
C GLY A 90 -11.25 21.99 -4.74
N VAL A 91 -10.32 21.17 -5.21
CA VAL A 91 -10.37 20.60 -6.57
C VAL A 91 -11.60 19.69 -6.75
N LEU A 92 -11.92 18.84 -5.76
CA LEU A 92 -13.09 17.97 -5.81
C LEU A 92 -14.41 18.77 -5.78
N VAL A 93 -14.49 19.83 -4.97
CA VAL A 93 -15.65 20.73 -4.94
C VAL A 93 -15.81 21.42 -6.30
N ALA A 94 -14.74 21.99 -6.85
CA ALA A 94 -14.77 22.64 -8.16
C ALA A 94 -15.19 21.65 -9.28
N TYR A 95 -14.69 20.43 -9.24
CA TYR A 95 -15.07 19.36 -10.16
C TYR A 95 -16.57 19.01 -10.06
N ASN A 96 -17.09 18.83 -8.85
CA ASN A 96 -18.51 18.51 -8.66
C ASN A 96 -19.42 19.66 -9.11
N LEU A 97 -19.06 20.90 -8.79
CA LEU A 97 -19.80 22.08 -9.27
C LEU A 97 -19.77 22.17 -10.80
N ALA A 98 -18.60 21.95 -11.41
CA ALA A 98 -18.48 21.94 -12.87
C ALA A 98 -19.36 20.86 -13.50
N LEU A 99 -19.39 19.64 -12.96
CA LEU A 99 -20.26 18.58 -13.44
C LEU A 99 -21.75 18.95 -13.36
N GLN A 100 -22.15 19.64 -12.31
CA GLN A 100 -23.55 20.00 -12.06
C GLN A 100 -24.03 21.13 -12.98
N PHE A 101 -23.20 22.18 -13.19
CA PHE A 101 -23.60 23.37 -13.94
C PHE A 101 -23.15 23.35 -15.41
N GLN A 102 -22.02 22.70 -15.71
CA GLN A 102 -21.40 22.64 -17.02
C GLN A 102 -20.77 21.26 -17.24
N PRO A 103 -21.55 20.21 -17.62
CA PRO A 103 -21.06 18.84 -17.71
C PRO A 103 -19.82 18.66 -18.62
N VAL A 104 -19.73 19.46 -19.70
CA VAL A 104 -18.56 19.43 -20.60
C VAL A 104 -17.29 19.88 -19.87
N VAL A 105 -17.38 20.97 -19.09
CA VAL A 105 -16.27 21.47 -18.28
C VAL A 105 -15.89 20.45 -17.20
N GLY A 106 -16.89 19.84 -16.55
CA GLY A 106 -16.65 18.74 -15.61
C GLY A 106 -15.91 17.57 -16.25
N GLY A 107 -16.30 17.16 -17.46
CA GLY A 107 -15.61 16.12 -18.22
C GLY A 107 -14.16 16.48 -18.54
N LEU A 108 -13.88 17.71 -18.94
CA LEU A 108 -12.51 18.19 -19.17
C LEU A 108 -11.67 18.19 -17.89
N ILE A 109 -12.25 18.61 -16.76
CA ILE A 109 -11.56 18.53 -15.46
C ILE A 109 -11.28 17.07 -15.08
N ALA A 110 -12.21 16.13 -15.30
CA ALA A 110 -11.97 14.71 -15.06
C ALA A 110 -10.77 14.18 -15.85
N ILE A 111 -10.69 14.50 -17.14
CA ILE A 111 -9.55 14.14 -17.98
C ILE A 111 -8.26 14.76 -17.44
N ALA A 112 -8.27 16.05 -17.10
CA ALA A 112 -7.11 16.73 -16.52
C ALA A 112 -6.66 16.07 -15.20
N LEU A 113 -7.58 15.61 -14.34
CA LEU A 113 -7.28 14.90 -13.10
C LEU A 113 -6.63 13.53 -13.35
N ILE A 114 -7.00 12.81 -14.41
CA ILE A 114 -6.34 11.56 -14.80
C ILE A 114 -4.86 11.83 -15.11
N PHE A 115 -4.57 12.88 -15.88
CA PHE A 115 -3.19 13.27 -16.17
C PHE A 115 -2.46 13.87 -14.96
N ALA A 116 -3.16 14.53 -14.04
CA ALA A 116 -2.56 15.04 -12.82
C ALA A 116 -2.26 13.95 -11.77
N ALA A 117 -2.99 12.82 -11.80
CA ALA A 117 -2.85 11.74 -10.81
C ALA A 117 -1.41 11.23 -10.63
N PRO A 118 -0.60 10.96 -11.67
CA PRO A 118 0.78 10.53 -11.50
C PRO A 118 1.66 11.54 -10.78
N TRP A 119 1.41 12.84 -11.01
CA TRP A 119 2.13 13.91 -10.32
C TRP A 119 1.80 13.92 -8.81
N PHE A 120 0.52 13.76 -8.44
CA PHE A 120 0.13 13.65 -7.04
C PHE A 120 0.72 12.40 -6.37
N ILE A 121 0.69 11.25 -7.06
CA ILE A 121 1.28 10.00 -6.53
C ILE A 121 2.78 10.17 -6.31
N MET A 122 3.50 10.68 -7.30
CA MET A 122 4.94 10.95 -7.21
C MET A 122 5.28 11.88 -6.04
N ARG A 123 4.53 12.99 -5.89
CA ARG A 123 4.71 13.92 -4.77
C ARG A 123 4.42 13.25 -3.43
N GLY A 124 3.37 12.43 -3.35
CA GLY A 124 3.03 11.67 -2.14
C GLY A 124 4.11 10.64 -1.76
N LEU A 125 4.67 9.91 -2.73
CA LEU A 125 5.77 8.97 -2.50
C LEU A 125 7.04 9.70 -2.03
N ARG A 126 7.39 10.81 -2.67
CA ARG A 126 8.53 11.66 -2.29
C ARG A 126 8.36 12.22 -0.88
N PHE A 127 7.19 12.77 -0.56
CA PHE A 127 6.89 13.24 0.78
C PHE A 127 7.01 12.11 1.82
N SER A 128 6.41 10.95 1.54
CA SER A 128 6.46 9.79 2.46
C SER A 128 7.89 9.31 2.71
N ALA A 129 8.73 9.26 1.68
CA ALA A 129 10.14 8.90 1.82
C ALA A 129 10.89 9.93 2.68
N ARG A 130 10.81 11.22 2.35
CA ARG A 130 11.58 12.29 3.03
C ARG A 130 11.21 12.50 4.50
N VAL A 131 9.98 12.18 4.89
CA VAL A 131 9.56 12.29 6.30
C VAL A 131 9.84 11.03 7.12
N THR A 132 10.32 9.97 6.49
CA THR A 132 10.70 8.72 7.14
C THR A 132 12.21 8.64 7.28
N SER A 133 12.69 8.24 8.46
CA SER A 133 14.11 7.97 8.68
C SER A 133 14.33 6.65 9.39
N TYR A 134 15.52 6.10 9.20
CA TYR A 134 16.03 4.95 9.94
C TYR A 134 17.44 5.29 10.42
N ARG A 135 17.71 5.12 11.73
CA ARG A 135 19.00 5.52 12.36
C ARG A 135 19.40 6.97 12.03
N ASN A 136 18.44 7.91 12.02
CA ASN A 136 18.58 9.34 11.67
C ASN A 136 18.96 9.63 10.21
N ILE A 137 18.95 8.64 9.33
CA ILE A 137 19.15 8.83 7.87
C ILE A 137 17.78 8.80 7.21
N ARG A 138 17.49 9.81 6.41
CA ARG A 138 16.21 9.94 5.70
C ARG A 138 16.23 9.14 4.40
N PHE A 139 15.05 8.68 4.03
CA PHE A 139 14.81 8.17 2.70
C PHE A 139 14.53 9.31 1.73
N ASP A 140 14.75 9.09 0.45
CA ASP A 140 14.32 9.99 -0.64
C ASP A 140 13.67 9.19 -1.77
N PHE A 141 12.95 9.90 -2.66
CA PHE A 141 12.27 9.29 -3.79
C PHE A 141 12.54 10.14 -5.05
N THR A 142 13.19 9.54 -6.04
CA THR A 142 13.67 10.22 -7.26
C THR A 142 12.80 9.97 -8.49
N GLY A 143 11.64 9.31 -8.31
CA GLY A 143 10.74 8.97 -9.41
C GLY A 143 10.29 10.18 -10.23
N LYS A 144 10.21 9.99 -11.57
CA LYS A 144 9.78 11.00 -12.54
C LYS A 144 8.32 10.77 -12.94
N TYR A 145 7.68 11.83 -13.46
CA TYR A 145 6.28 11.81 -13.89
C TYR A 145 5.97 10.69 -14.90
N GLY A 146 6.77 10.51 -15.95
CA GLY A 146 6.52 9.51 -17.00
C GLY A 146 6.48 8.07 -16.47
N GLY A 147 7.38 7.72 -15.52
CA GLY A 147 7.34 6.42 -14.86
C GLY A 147 6.09 6.25 -13.99
N GLY A 148 5.67 7.30 -13.30
CA GLY A 148 4.43 7.31 -12.52
C GLY A 148 3.19 7.17 -13.41
N PHE A 149 3.15 7.83 -14.56
CA PHE A 149 2.08 7.70 -15.53
C PHE A 149 1.97 6.26 -16.06
N LEU A 150 3.10 5.67 -16.47
CA LEU A 150 3.17 4.29 -16.93
C LEU A 150 2.67 3.31 -15.84
N ALA A 151 3.21 3.45 -14.62
CA ALA A 151 2.94 2.50 -13.53
C ALA A 151 1.48 2.57 -13.02
N TYR A 152 0.92 3.76 -12.88
CA TYR A 152 -0.37 3.93 -12.19
C TYR A 152 -1.53 4.21 -13.13
N VAL A 153 -1.35 4.99 -14.21
CA VAL A 153 -2.45 5.31 -15.13
C VAL A 153 -2.55 4.23 -16.20
N LEU A 154 -1.48 4.00 -16.97
CA LEU A 154 -1.51 2.96 -18.00
C LEU A 154 -1.60 1.56 -17.39
N GLY A 155 -0.86 1.28 -16.30
CA GLY A 155 -0.99 0.03 -15.56
C GLY A 155 -2.41 -0.22 -15.08
N GLY A 156 -3.07 0.79 -14.50
CA GLY A 156 -4.49 0.71 -14.11
C GLY A 156 -5.41 0.46 -15.30
N ALA A 157 -5.25 1.22 -16.38
CA ALA A 157 -6.04 1.05 -17.61
C ALA A 157 -5.91 -0.37 -18.20
N LEU A 158 -4.68 -0.93 -18.18
CA LEU A 158 -4.44 -2.30 -18.63
C LEU A 158 -5.14 -3.35 -17.74
N VAL A 159 -5.13 -3.16 -16.43
CA VAL A 159 -5.85 -4.07 -15.51
C VAL A 159 -7.34 -4.07 -15.81
N TYR A 160 -7.96 -2.90 -15.90
CA TYR A 160 -9.39 -2.79 -16.16
C TYR A 160 -9.75 -3.24 -17.58
N GLY A 161 -9.00 -2.81 -18.59
CA GLY A 161 -9.23 -3.15 -19.99
C GLY A 161 -9.04 -4.64 -20.32
N SER A 162 -8.20 -5.35 -19.55
CA SER A 162 -7.98 -6.79 -19.73
C SER A 162 -8.81 -7.68 -18.78
N GLY A 163 -9.74 -7.11 -18.01
CA GLY A 163 -10.46 -7.86 -16.98
C GLY A 163 -9.54 -8.47 -15.91
N GLY A 164 -8.40 -7.84 -15.64
CA GLY A 164 -7.43 -8.28 -14.63
C GLY A 164 -6.34 -9.25 -15.14
N VAL A 165 -6.38 -9.69 -16.40
CA VAL A 165 -5.37 -10.62 -16.97
C VAL A 165 -3.99 -9.97 -16.99
N LEU A 166 -3.89 -8.67 -17.26
CA LEU A 166 -2.65 -7.90 -17.29
C LEU A 166 -2.26 -7.30 -15.92
N ALA A 167 -2.93 -7.69 -14.83
CA ALA A 167 -2.59 -7.24 -13.49
C ALA A 167 -1.12 -7.55 -13.09
N PRO A 168 -0.50 -8.68 -13.46
CA PRO A 168 0.90 -8.92 -13.20
C PRO A 168 1.84 -7.91 -13.86
N LEU A 169 1.57 -7.52 -15.10
CA LEU A 169 2.36 -6.49 -15.80
C LEU A 169 2.23 -5.13 -15.12
N ALA A 170 1.01 -4.72 -14.78
CA ALA A 170 0.78 -3.48 -14.04
C ALA A 170 1.46 -3.49 -12.66
N SER A 171 1.44 -4.64 -11.98
CA SER A 171 2.13 -4.82 -10.70
C SER A 171 3.66 -4.73 -10.83
N GLN A 172 4.23 -5.27 -11.92
CA GLN A 172 5.65 -5.14 -12.23
C GLN A 172 6.06 -3.67 -12.36
N TRP A 173 5.30 -2.90 -13.15
CA TRP A 173 5.57 -1.47 -13.35
C TRP A 173 5.41 -0.67 -12.04
N MET A 174 4.36 -0.96 -11.26
CA MET A 174 4.10 -0.28 -10.00
C MET A 174 5.19 -0.55 -8.95
N TRP A 175 5.57 -1.81 -8.75
CA TRP A 175 6.60 -2.17 -7.76
C TRP A 175 7.97 -1.68 -8.21
N GLY A 176 8.35 -1.87 -9.50
CA GLY A 176 9.58 -1.32 -10.07
C GLY A 176 9.62 0.19 -9.87
N TYR A 177 8.62 0.94 -10.33
CA TYR A 177 8.60 2.40 -10.17
C TYR A 177 8.71 2.83 -8.71
N THR A 178 7.99 2.17 -7.79
CA THR A 178 7.94 2.57 -6.39
C THR A 178 9.25 2.29 -5.66
N LEU A 179 9.89 1.15 -5.91
CA LEU A 179 11.09 0.72 -5.18
C LEU A 179 12.39 1.13 -5.88
N ASP A 180 12.49 1.10 -7.22
CA ASP A 180 13.72 1.52 -7.93
C ASP A 180 14.03 3.00 -7.77
N ASN A 181 13.01 3.80 -7.50
CA ASN A 181 13.20 5.23 -7.26
C ASN A 181 13.34 5.59 -5.77
N LEU A 182 13.25 4.58 -4.87
CA LEU A 182 13.51 4.79 -3.45
C LEU A 182 15.01 4.82 -3.19
N ARG A 183 15.45 5.70 -2.30
CA ARG A 183 16.84 5.82 -1.87
C ARG A 183 16.92 5.86 -0.35
N TYR A 184 17.97 5.27 0.18
CA TYR A 184 18.37 5.43 1.57
C TYR A 184 19.59 6.35 1.60
N ALA A 185 19.40 7.62 1.92
CA ALA A 185 20.31 8.71 1.62
C ALA A 185 20.63 8.76 0.10
N ASP A 186 21.90 8.51 -0.28
CA ASP A 186 22.39 8.42 -1.66
C ASP A 186 22.32 7.00 -2.24
N ARG A 187 22.05 5.99 -1.41
CA ARG A 187 22.12 4.58 -1.81
C ARG A 187 20.83 4.13 -2.52
N PRO A 188 20.97 3.56 -3.72
CA PRO A 188 19.81 3.13 -4.49
C PRO A 188 19.20 1.85 -3.94
N VAL A 189 17.87 1.78 -4.03
CA VAL A 189 17.13 0.53 -3.94
C VAL A 189 16.83 0.07 -5.36
N LYS A 190 16.97 -1.23 -5.64
CA LYS A 190 16.63 -1.85 -6.92
C LYS A 190 15.60 -2.92 -6.71
N CYS A 191 14.59 -2.94 -7.56
CA CYS A 191 13.52 -3.94 -7.53
C CYS A 191 13.12 -4.33 -8.95
N GLU A 192 13.50 -5.50 -9.37
CA GLU A 192 13.20 -6.03 -10.71
C GLU A 192 12.26 -7.25 -10.59
N PRO A 193 10.97 -7.06 -10.32
CA PRO A 193 10.04 -8.17 -10.14
C PRO A 193 9.88 -8.92 -11.46
N ARG A 194 10.21 -10.20 -11.48
CA ARG A 194 10.10 -11.04 -12.68
C ARG A 194 8.63 -11.27 -13.01
N LEU A 195 8.26 -10.97 -14.26
CA LEU A 195 6.88 -11.09 -14.73
C LEU A 195 6.34 -12.52 -14.58
N GLU A 196 7.17 -13.53 -14.86
CA GLU A 196 6.83 -14.94 -14.67
C GLU A 196 6.43 -15.26 -13.23
N LYS A 197 7.22 -14.77 -12.24
CA LYS A 197 6.89 -14.95 -10.83
C LYS A 197 5.58 -14.24 -10.44
N LEU A 198 5.28 -13.09 -11.02
CA LEU A 198 4.04 -12.37 -10.80
C LEU A 198 2.83 -13.10 -11.40
N TYR A 199 2.94 -13.64 -12.61
CA TYR A 199 1.87 -14.49 -13.19
C TYR A 199 1.64 -15.75 -12.35
N ARG A 200 2.69 -16.36 -11.82
CA ARG A 200 2.56 -17.49 -10.89
C ARG A 200 1.78 -17.12 -9.60
N GLN A 201 1.81 -15.83 -9.20
CA GLN A 201 0.97 -15.35 -8.10
C GLN A 201 -0.47 -15.03 -8.53
N TRP A 202 -0.72 -14.79 -9.80
CA TRP A 202 -2.00 -14.39 -10.35
C TRP A 202 -3.00 -15.56 -10.49
N TRP A 203 -2.52 -16.76 -10.79
CA TRP A 203 -3.37 -17.93 -11.05
C TRP A 203 -4.35 -18.26 -9.92
N LEU A 204 -3.88 -18.29 -8.67
CA LEU A 204 -4.74 -18.61 -7.53
C LEU A 204 -5.85 -17.57 -7.32
N PRO A 205 -5.58 -16.26 -7.27
CA PRO A 205 -6.63 -15.22 -7.24
C PRO A 205 -7.60 -15.27 -8.40
N ALA A 206 -7.11 -15.51 -9.62
CA ALA A 206 -7.95 -15.64 -10.81
C ALA A 206 -8.87 -16.86 -10.71
N LEU A 207 -8.35 -18.00 -10.28
CA LEU A 207 -9.15 -19.21 -10.08
C LEU A 207 -10.20 -19.01 -8.99
N VAL A 208 -9.86 -18.34 -7.88
CA VAL A 208 -10.82 -18.01 -6.82
C VAL A 208 -11.91 -17.07 -7.36
N LEU A 209 -11.53 -16.07 -8.15
CA LEU A 209 -12.50 -15.13 -8.71
C LEU A 209 -13.42 -15.80 -9.73
N VAL A 210 -12.85 -16.44 -10.75
CA VAL A 210 -13.62 -17.08 -11.83
C VAL A 210 -14.45 -18.25 -11.29
N GLY A 211 -13.82 -19.16 -10.55
CA GLY A 211 -14.51 -20.30 -9.94
C GLY A 211 -15.59 -19.87 -8.95
N GLY A 212 -15.32 -18.84 -8.14
CA GLY A 212 -16.30 -18.27 -7.23
C GLY A 212 -17.48 -17.62 -7.95
N VAL A 213 -17.24 -16.90 -9.05
CA VAL A 213 -18.33 -16.34 -9.87
C VAL A 213 -19.19 -17.47 -10.47
N ILE A 214 -18.57 -18.52 -11.01
CA ILE A 214 -19.30 -19.67 -11.54
C ILE A 214 -20.16 -20.30 -10.43
N LEU A 215 -19.60 -20.51 -9.23
CA LEU A 215 -20.35 -21.08 -8.10
C LEU A 215 -21.50 -20.16 -7.65
N LEU A 216 -21.30 -18.86 -7.63
CA LEU A 216 -22.37 -17.89 -7.34
C LEU A 216 -23.49 -17.94 -8.39
N MET A 217 -23.14 -18.02 -9.67
CA MET A 217 -24.12 -18.13 -10.76
C MET A 217 -24.89 -19.46 -10.68
N MET A 218 -24.19 -20.57 -10.44
CA MET A 218 -24.83 -21.89 -10.26
C MET A 218 -25.76 -21.90 -9.04
N GLY A 219 -25.30 -21.36 -7.92
CA GLY A 219 -26.11 -21.24 -6.69
C GLY A 219 -27.36 -20.37 -6.92
N ALA A 220 -27.21 -19.23 -7.58
CA ALA A 220 -28.34 -18.40 -7.95
C ALA A 220 -29.32 -19.14 -8.89
N GLY A 221 -28.80 -19.87 -9.89
CA GLY A 221 -29.63 -20.69 -10.79
C GLY A 221 -30.42 -21.79 -10.05
N VAL A 222 -29.77 -22.47 -9.10
CA VAL A 222 -30.45 -23.49 -8.25
C VAL A 222 -31.53 -22.85 -7.38
N ILE A 223 -31.26 -21.70 -6.75
CA ILE A 223 -32.25 -20.97 -5.95
C ILE A 223 -33.44 -20.55 -6.82
N ILE A 224 -33.16 -19.98 -8.00
CA ILE A 224 -34.22 -19.61 -8.96
C ILE A 224 -35.03 -20.84 -9.38
N TRP A 225 -34.40 -21.97 -9.64
CA TRP A 225 -35.08 -23.20 -10.04
C TRP A 225 -35.96 -23.77 -8.91
N ILE A 226 -35.47 -23.83 -7.67
CA ILE A 226 -36.26 -24.35 -6.53
C ILE A 226 -37.48 -23.46 -6.22
N PHE A 227 -37.29 -22.13 -6.28
CA PHE A 227 -38.28 -21.14 -5.91
C PHE A 227 -38.93 -20.47 -7.13
N SER A 228 -38.85 -21.09 -8.32
CA SER A 228 -39.24 -20.46 -9.60
C SER A 228 -40.67 -19.93 -9.60
N THR A 229 -41.61 -20.66 -9.00
CA THR A 229 -43.01 -20.22 -8.87
C THR A 229 -43.13 -19.03 -7.92
N GLN A 230 -42.62 -19.16 -6.71
CA GLN A 230 -42.73 -18.13 -5.65
C GLN A 230 -41.92 -16.87 -6.00
N LEU A 231 -40.70 -17.02 -6.55
CA LEU A 231 -39.89 -15.91 -6.98
C LEU A 231 -40.45 -15.27 -8.24
N GLY A 232 -40.94 -16.07 -9.18
CA GLY A 232 -41.62 -15.59 -10.40
C GLY A 232 -42.81 -14.70 -10.05
N ASP A 233 -43.67 -15.15 -9.17
CA ASP A 233 -44.83 -14.38 -8.71
C ASP A 233 -44.41 -13.13 -7.92
N TYR A 234 -43.43 -13.27 -7.02
CA TYR A 234 -42.94 -12.15 -6.22
C TYR A 234 -42.26 -11.06 -7.07
N PHE A 235 -41.42 -11.45 -8.02
CA PHE A 235 -40.73 -10.50 -8.90
C PHE A 235 -41.54 -10.12 -10.16
N GLY A 236 -42.66 -10.81 -10.45
CA GLY A 236 -43.47 -10.59 -11.65
C GLY A 236 -42.79 -11.09 -12.92
N ILE A 237 -41.87 -12.04 -12.82
CA ILE A 237 -41.16 -12.63 -13.95
C ILE A 237 -42.17 -13.48 -14.77
N GLY A 238 -42.27 -13.19 -16.06
CA GLY A 238 -43.24 -13.86 -16.97
C GLY A 238 -44.65 -13.23 -17.01
N GLN A 239 -44.93 -12.23 -16.17
CA GLN A 239 -46.25 -11.54 -16.17
C GLN A 239 -46.24 -10.20 -16.93
N GLY A 240 -45.14 -9.87 -17.61
CA GLY A 240 -44.99 -8.60 -18.37
C GLY A 240 -44.96 -7.35 -17.44
N LYS A 241 -44.85 -7.53 -16.14
CA LYS A 241 -44.75 -6.44 -15.17
C LYS A 241 -43.31 -6.01 -15.03
N GLU A 242 -43.04 -4.70 -15.06
CA GLU A 242 -41.73 -4.15 -14.73
C GLU A 242 -41.39 -4.43 -13.26
N LEU A 243 -40.13 -4.77 -13.00
CA LEU A 243 -39.61 -4.91 -11.65
C LEU A 243 -39.75 -3.57 -10.92
N SER A 244 -40.44 -3.56 -9.77
CA SER A 244 -40.47 -2.36 -8.97
C SER A 244 -39.04 -1.95 -8.55
N PRO A 245 -38.73 -0.65 -8.42
CA PRO A 245 -37.40 -0.18 -8.03
C PRO A 245 -36.83 -0.88 -6.79
N TYR A 246 -37.67 -1.18 -5.80
CA TYR A 246 -37.28 -1.90 -4.59
C TYR A 246 -36.81 -3.33 -4.89
N LYS A 247 -37.54 -4.07 -5.71
CA LYS A 247 -37.21 -5.44 -6.09
C LYS A 247 -35.92 -5.49 -6.92
N PHE A 248 -35.77 -4.53 -7.84
CA PHE A 248 -34.51 -4.36 -8.60
C PHE A 248 -33.32 -4.13 -7.68
N ILE A 249 -33.44 -3.21 -6.71
CA ILE A 249 -32.41 -2.93 -5.71
C ILE A 249 -32.04 -4.20 -4.91
N LEU A 250 -33.03 -4.97 -4.46
CA LEU A 250 -32.81 -6.20 -3.72
C LEU A 250 -32.04 -7.24 -4.53
N VAL A 251 -32.43 -7.50 -5.77
CA VAL A 251 -31.74 -8.44 -6.68
C VAL A 251 -30.32 -7.96 -6.96
N PHE A 252 -30.15 -6.67 -7.29
CA PHE A 252 -28.86 -6.08 -7.59
C PHE A 252 -27.87 -6.25 -6.42
N TYR A 253 -28.27 -5.87 -5.19
CA TYR A 253 -27.38 -5.98 -4.03
C TYR A 253 -27.15 -7.43 -3.60
N SER A 254 -28.13 -8.32 -3.73
CA SER A 254 -27.94 -9.73 -3.43
C SER A 254 -26.89 -10.41 -4.31
N ALA A 255 -26.75 -9.98 -5.56
CA ALA A 255 -25.69 -10.45 -6.47
C ALA A 255 -24.37 -9.70 -6.28
N MET A 256 -24.42 -8.38 -6.08
CA MET A 256 -23.25 -7.51 -6.00
C MET A 256 -22.43 -7.74 -4.73
N ILE A 257 -23.06 -7.91 -3.56
CA ILE A 257 -22.34 -8.07 -2.29
C ILE A 257 -21.45 -9.33 -2.28
N PRO A 258 -21.93 -10.54 -2.61
CA PRO A 258 -21.09 -11.73 -2.70
C PRO A 258 -19.96 -11.58 -3.72
N PHE A 259 -20.22 -10.95 -4.86
CA PHE A 259 -19.19 -10.66 -5.86
C PHE A 259 -18.11 -9.73 -5.31
N LEU A 260 -18.46 -8.65 -4.62
CA LEU A 260 -17.49 -7.74 -4.00
C LEU A 260 -16.65 -8.43 -2.91
N ILE A 261 -17.25 -9.31 -2.12
CA ILE A 261 -16.53 -10.11 -1.12
C ILE A 261 -15.52 -11.02 -1.81
N LEU A 262 -15.94 -11.73 -2.86
CA LEU A 262 -15.09 -12.61 -3.65
C LEU A 262 -13.93 -11.85 -4.29
N TYR A 263 -14.22 -10.70 -4.91
CA TYR A 263 -13.22 -9.82 -5.50
C TYR A 263 -12.22 -9.30 -4.46
N ALA A 264 -12.70 -8.91 -3.27
CA ALA A 264 -11.84 -8.48 -2.17
C ALA A 264 -10.91 -9.61 -1.69
N VAL A 265 -11.43 -10.84 -1.52
CA VAL A 265 -10.63 -12.00 -1.13
C VAL A 265 -9.57 -12.32 -2.20
N ALA A 266 -9.94 -12.37 -3.47
CA ALA A 266 -9.00 -12.57 -4.57
C ALA A 266 -7.91 -11.48 -4.58
N GLY A 267 -8.30 -10.21 -4.39
CA GLY A 267 -7.39 -9.08 -4.27
C GLY A 267 -6.41 -9.19 -3.10
N LEU A 268 -6.86 -9.67 -1.93
CA LEU A 268 -5.98 -9.92 -0.77
C LEU A 268 -4.95 -11.02 -1.07
N LEU A 269 -5.37 -12.13 -1.69
CA LEU A 269 -4.48 -13.23 -2.07
C LEU A 269 -3.44 -12.76 -3.09
N TYR A 270 -3.86 -11.97 -4.08
CA TYR A 270 -2.98 -11.40 -5.10
C TYR A 270 -1.97 -10.42 -4.48
N ARG A 271 -2.43 -9.49 -3.65
CA ARG A 271 -1.58 -8.50 -2.97
C ARG A 271 -0.51 -9.13 -2.10
N ALA A 272 -0.84 -10.21 -1.36
CA ALA A 272 0.11 -10.95 -0.56
C ALA A 272 1.20 -11.60 -1.43
N GLY A 273 0.80 -12.21 -2.56
CA GLY A 273 1.72 -12.85 -3.49
C GLY A 273 2.65 -11.87 -4.20
N THR A 274 2.11 -10.77 -4.73
CA THR A 274 2.90 -9.75 -5.45
C THR A 274 3.87 -9.02 -4.52
N ARG A 275 3.48 -8.76 -3.25
CA ARG A 275 4.38 -8.20 -2.24
C ARG A 275 5.57 -9.12 -1.97
N ASN A 276 5.36 -10.43 -1.85
CA ASN A 276 6.45 -11.38 -1.67
C ASN A 276 7.41 -11.34 -2.87
N VAL A 277 6.89 -11.36 -4.11
CA VAL A 277 7.73 -11.28 -5.30
C VAL A 277 8.53 -9.98 -5.32
N ALA A 278 7.88 -8.84 -5.10
CA ALA A 278 8.54 -7.55 -5.13
C ALA A 278 9.64 -7.42 -4.09
N LEU A 279 9.36 -7.75 -2.81
CA LEU A 279 10.37 -7.63 -1.76
C LEU A 279 11.51 -8.64 -1.92
N ASN A 280 11.25 -9.88 -2.34
CA ASN A 280 12.29 -10.87 -2.57
C ASN A 280 13.19 -10.57 -3.78
N GLU A 281 12.76 -9.69 -4.67
CA GLU A 281 13.57 -9.17 -5.79
C GLU A 281 14.08 -7.74 -5.51
N THR A 282 14.03 -7.30 -4.25
CA THR A 282 14.50 -5.97 -3.84
C THR A 282 15.86 -6.06 -3.16
N ILE A 283 16.80 -5.27 -3.66
CA ILE A 283 18.18 -5.20 -3.15
C ILE A 283 18.49 -3.72 -2.85
N ILE A 284 19.01 -3.45 -1.66
CA ILE A 284 19.46 -2.13 -1.22
C ILE A 284 20.98 -2.04 -1.41
N ASP A 285 21.44 -1.00 -2.10
CA ASP A 285 22.87 -0.72 -2.36
C ASP A 285 23.62 -1.92 -2.97
N ASN A 286 22.97 -2.75 -3.78
CA ASN A 286 23.51 -3.99 -4.35
C ASN A 286 24.13 -4.97 -3.33
N ARG A 287 23.82 -4.83 -2.03
CA ARG A 287 24.44 -5.59 -0.93
C ARG A 287 23.42 -6.26 -0.03
N HIS A 288 22.32 -5.59 0.27
CA HIS A 288 21.34 -6.05 1.28
C HIS A 288 20.06 -6.46 0.59
N ALA A 289 19.71 -7.74 0.68
CA ALA A 289 18.52 -8.27 0.05
C ALA A 289 17.32 -8.20 1.03
N MET A 290 16.18 -7.71 0.56
CA MET A 290 14.94 -7.82 1.30
C MET A 290 14.37 -9.24 1.16
N SER A 291 13.71 -9.73 2.19
CA SER A 291 12.97 -10.99 2.12
C SER A 291 11.58 -10.86 2.71
N SER A 292 10.61 -11.54 2.07
CA SER A 292 9.21 -11.58 2.50
C SER A 292 8.63 -12.98 2.30
N SER A 293 8.02 -13.51 3.35
CA SER A 293 7.46 -14.87 3.39
C SER A 293 5.99 -14.86 3.83
N ILE A 294 5.16 -13.95 3.29
CA ILE A 294 3.73 -13.90 3.58
C ILE A 294 3.06 -15.19 3.11
N HIS A 295 2.42 -15.89 4.04
CA HIS A 295 1.50 -16.98 3.70
C HIS A 295 0.15 -16.39 3.32
N ARG A 296 -0.29 -16.58 2.07
CA ARG A 296 -1.47 -15.92 1.49
C ARG A 296 -2.76 -16.20 2.26
N GLY A 297 -3.00 -17.47 2.61
CA GLY A 297 -4.19 -17.85 3.37
C GLY A 297 -4.22 -17.20 4.77
N ARG A 298 -3.08 -17.16 5.48
CA ARG A 298 -2.98 -16.50 6.78
C ARG A 298 -3.17 -14.98 6.66
N PHE A 299 -2.61 -14.36 5.63
CA PHE A 299 -2.83 -12.93 5.37
C PHE A 299 -4.29 -12.62 5.08
N ALA A 300 -4.93 -13.41 4.19
CA ALA A 300 -6.36 -13.26 3.88
C ALA A 300 -7.22 -13.47 5.13
N TRP A 301 -6.95 -14.53 5.91
CA TRP A 301 -7.66 -14.81 7.16
C TRP A 301 -7.56 -13.67 8.18
N ILE A 302 -6.34 -13.15 8.40
CA ILE A 302 -6.13 -12.00 9.29
C ILE A 302 -6.90 -10.78 8.76
N SER A 303 -6.86 -10.52 7.45
CA SER A 303 -7.54 -9.37 6.85
C SER A 303 -9.07 -9.48 6.99
N VAL A 304 -9.65 -10.64 6.67
CA VAL A 304 -11.09 -10.88 6.75
C VAL A 304 -11.57 -10.82 8.20
N THR A 305 -10.89 -11.50 9.12
CA THR A 305 -11.28 -11.48 10.55
C THR A 305 -11.08 -10.11 11.19
N ASN A 306 -10.08 -9.34 10.76
CA ASN A 306 -9.89 -7.94 11.18
C ASN A 306 -11.03 -7.04 10.67
N LEU A 307 -11.46 -7.23 9.42
CA LEU A 307 -12.61 -6.52 8.86
C LEU A 307 -13.89 -6.86 9.62
N ALA A 308 -14.16 -8.16 9.82
CA ALA A 308 -15.32 -8.62 10.57
C ALA A 308 -15.34 -8.06 12.01
N ALA A 309 -14.22 -8.18 12.74
CA ALA A 309 -14.12 -7.62 14.09
C ALA A 309 -14.35 -6.10 14.10
N THR A 310 -13.85 -5.38 13.10
CA THR A 310 -14.03 -3.92 13.00
C THR A 310 -15.49 -3.56 12.71
N LEU A 311 -16.18 -4.30 11.83
CA LEU A 311 -17.59 -4.07 11.50
C LEU A 311 -18.50 -4.39 12.69
N PHE A 312 -18.37 -5.58 13.29
CA PHE A 312 -19.19 -6.00 14.42
C PHE A 312 -18.97 -5.16 15.68
N SER A 313 -17.78 -4.58 15.84
CA SER A 313 -17.50 -3.65 16.96
C SER A 313 -17.82 -2.18 16.64
N LEU A 314 -18.48 -1.88 15.53
CA LEU A 314 -18.74 -0.50 15.06
C LEU A 314 -17.46 0.35 14.99
N GLY A 315 -16.33 -0.28 14.62
CA GLY A 315 -15.02 0.37 14.48
C GLY A 315 -14.11 0.28 15.72
N LEU A 316 -14.63 -0.09 16.90
CA LEU A 316 -13.83 -0.10 18.14
C LEU A 316 -12.68 -1.12 18.13
N ALA A 317 -12.80 -2.23 17.39
CA ALA A 317 -11.73 -3.20 17.23
C ALA A 317 -10.66 -2.79 16.20
N ARG A 318 -10.79 -1.64 15.52
CA ARG A 318 -9.84 -1.18 14.50
C ARG A 318 -8.39 -1.05 15.01
N PRO A 319 -8.12 -0.55 16.22
CA PRO A 319 -6.76 -0.53 16.79
C PRO A 319 -6.16 -1.92 16.95
N TRP A 320 -6.92 -2.87 17.50
CA TRP A 320 -6.48 -4.25 17.63
C TRP A 320 -6.18 -4.89 16.27
N ALA A 321 -7.05 -4.70 15.29
CA ALA A 321 -6.89 -5.20 13.94
C ALA A 321 -5.61 -4.66 13.27
N ALA A 322 -5.32 -3.35 13.44
CA ALA A 322 -4.13 -2.71 12.90
C ALA A 322 -2.84 -3.27 13.53
N ILE A 323 -2.81 -3.42 14.86
CA ILE A 323 -1.65 -3.98 15.59
C ILE A 323 -1.42 -5.45 15.20
N ARG A 324 -2.48 -6.27 15.14
CA ARG A 324 -2.38 -7.67 14.72
C ARG A 324 -1.75 -7.81 13.32
N MET A 325 -2.15 -6.96 12.38
CA MET A 325 -1.59 -6.94 11.04
C MET A 325 -0.13 -6.47 11.03
N ALA A 326 0.22 -5.44 11.82
CA ALA A 326 1.58 -4.94 11.93
C ALA A 326 2.54 -6.01 12.48
N HIS A 327 2.18 -6.72 13.55
CA HIS A 327 2.94 -7.85 14.07
C HIS A 327 3.15 -8.94 13.01
N TYR A 328 2.08 -9.31 12.29
CA TYR A 328 2.19 -10.33 11.25
C TYR A 328 3.13 -9.89 10.12
N LEU A 329 3.00 -8.67 9.61
CA LEU A 329 3.85 -8.19 8.52
C LEU A 329 5.31 -8.05 8.95
N ALA A 330 5.58 -7.61 10.17
CA ALA A 330 6.93 -7.56 10.71
C ALA A 330 7.54 -8.97 10.81
N SER A 331 6.78 -9.94 11.37
CA SER A 331 7.27 -11.32 11.56
C SER A 331 7.58 -12.08 10.26
N VAL A 332 7.11 -11.63 9.11
CA VAL A 332 7.32 -12.27 7.80
C VAL A 332 8.20 -11.45 6.86
N THR A 333 8.81 -10.38 7.35
CA THR A 333 9.70 -9.50 6.58
C THR A 333 11.07 -9.48 7.25
N ALA A 334 12.14 -9.62 6.47
CA ALA A 334 13.52 -9.53 6.96
C ALA A 334 14.42 -8.82 5.95
N LEU A 335 15.58 -8.40 6.41
CA LEU A 335 16.68 -7.86 5.63
C LEU A 335 17.88 -8.78 5.78
N ASP A 336 18.32 -9.40 4.70
CA ASP A 336 19.53 -10.20 4.66
C ASP A 336 20.71 -9.26 4.37
N THR A 337 21.52 -8.99 5.41
CA THR A 337 22.62 -8.02 5.35
C THR A 337 23.95 -8.71 5.07
N THR A 338 24.77 -8.09 4.25
CA THR A 338 26.15 -8.49 4.02
C THR A 338 27.07 -7.59 4.83
N GLY A 339 27.64 -8.12 5.91
CA GLY A 339 28.46 -7.37 6.88
C GLY A 339 27.64 -6.69 8.00
N SER A 340 28.31 -5.87 8.79
CA SER A 340 27.68 -5.11 9.90
C SER A 340 26.81 -3.98 9.35
N LEU A 341 25.54 -3.94 9.74
CA LEU A 341 24.63 -2.85 9.38
C LEU A 341 25.05 -1.51 10.06
N GLU A 342 25.77 -1.58 11.18
CA GLU A 342 26.26 -0.41 11.89
C GLU A 342 27.38 0.28 11.12
N ASP A 343 28.34 -0.49 10.61
CA ASP A 343 29.42 0.03 9.78
C ASP A 343 28.87 0.60 8.45
N TYR A 344 27.87 -0.08 7.86
CA TYR A 344 27.18 0.40 6.69
C TYR A 344 26.50 1.75 6.92
N VAL A 345 25.74 1.90 8.03
CA VAL A 345 25.09 3.15 8.40
C VAL A 345 26.12 4.25 8.70
N GLY A 346 27.27 3.92 9.30
CA GLY A 346 28.39 4.84 9.48
C GLY A 346 28.87 5.42 8.15
N THR A 347 29.16 4.58 7.17
CA THR A 347 29.62 5.03 5.82
C THR A 347 28.58 5.87 5.09
N VAL A 348 27.28 5.57 5.24
CA VAL A 348 26.17 6.34 4.65
C VAL A 348 26.04 7.71 5.32
N LYS A 349 26.25 7.82 6.63
CA LYS A 349 26.25 9.11 7.34
C LYS A 349 27.37 10.02 6.86
N ASP A 350 28.58 9.47 6.71
CA ASP A 350 29.75 10.22 6.28
C ASP A 350 29.59 10.75 4.84
N SER A 351 28.95 9.98 3.93
CA SER A 351 28.64 10.44 2.59
C SER A 351 27.44 11.40 2.53
N GLY A 352 26.45 11.24 3.43
CA GLY A 352 25.21 12.01 3.43
C GLY A 352 25.31 13.40 4.02
N THR A 353 26.30 13.68 4.88
CA THR A 353 26.53 15.02 5.44
C THR A 353 26.99 16.02 4.40
N ALA A 354 27.64 15.58 3.34
CA ALA A 354 28.06 16.45 2.22
C ALA A 354 26.89 16.83 1.28
N VAL A 355 25.89 15.98 1.13
CA VAL A 355 24.75 16.19 0.19
C VAL A 355 23.53 16.81 0.89
N GLY A 356 23.38 16.61 2.20
CA GLY A 356 22.19 17.02 2.94
C GLY A 356 22.08 18.53 3.21
N ALA A 357 23.20 19.24 3.22
CA ALA A 357 23.21 20.68 3.52
C ALA A 357 22.63 21.51 2.35
N GLU A 358 22.80 21.05 1.12
CA GLU A 358 22.43 21.80 -0.09
C GLU A 358 20.94 21.67 -0.48
N TYR A 359 20.25 20.60 -0.01
CA TYR A 359 18.86 20.32 -0.38
C TYR A 359 17.78 20.92 0.55
N ILE A 360 18.17 21.45 1.71
CA ILE A 360 17.20 21.97 2.70
C ILE A 360 16.63 23.33 2.29
N ASP A 361 17.34 24.09 1.46
CA ASP A 361 17.03 25.49 1.17
C ASP A 361 16.19 25.74 -0.11
N VAL A 362 16.05 24.79 -1.03
CA VAL A 362 15.52 25.06 -2.37
C VAL A 362 14.04 24.67 -2.57
N GLU A 363 13.45 23.79 -1.77
CA GLU A 363 12.08 23.32 -2.00
C GLU A 363 11.10 23.66 -0.87
N GLY A 364 10.79 24.97 -0.66
CA GLY A 364 9.82 25.46 0.32
C GLY A 364 8.35 25.05 0.09
N PHE A 365 8.02 24.36 -1.00
CA PHE A 365 6.66 23.94 -1.35
C PHE A 365 6.57 22.41 -1.58
N ASP A 366 6.71 21.64 -0.52
CA ASP A 366 6.34 20.22 -0.54
C ASP A 366 4.91 20.09 0.03
N LEU A 367 3.94 20.00 -0.88
CA LEU A 367 2.55 19.75 -0.53
C LEU A 367 2.45 18.30 -0.01
N GLY A 368 2.33 18.15 1.31
CA GLY A 368 2.30 16.87 1.99
C GLY A 368 0.97 16.11 1.80
N PHE A 369 0.80 15.46 0.66
CA PHE A 369 -0.33 14.55 0.41
C PHE A 369 -0.12 13.17 1.00
#